data_57d96c4e6e374146b63032672c6fed09
#
_entry.id   57d96c4e6e374146b63032672c6fed09
#
_cell.length_a   1.000
_cell.length_b   1.000
_cell.length_c   1.000
_cell.angle_alpha   90.00
_cell.angle_beta   90.00
_cell.angle_gamma   90.00
#
_symmetry.space_group_name_H-M   'P 1'
#
loop_
_entity.id
_entity.type
_entity.pdbx_description
1 polymer ?
#
loop_
_entity_poly.entity_id
_entity_poly.type
_entity_poly.pdbx_seq_one_letter_code
_entity_poly.pdbx_strand_id
1 'polypeptide(L)'
;VIYITHPDYPPYKLARIAATNWTMTEVDFDWPPFNDENDGAITLTASAVTGAITLTASASLFVAADVGSFLKFSEVLASKHNQWTSGVAVAAAATRYYLDNLYSTTAGGTTGTRPPIHTTGTESDGVVSWDFLHDGEGYVEITGFTSATVVSATVIKRLPASATGSGTTRWAEGAWSARRGYPNSVCFYEDRLWFGGSAYKPQTLWASVSSDYENHKYGTKDDDALNYTINSQDSNTIQWLSPGKVLAIGTNNGEFTLSAQQISDAVTPTNVRIVPQTTYGSANNVRPLRVAASILFLQRSSRKLREYTYDFNTDSYVAPNMNVLADHIAETGIVDMAYQQEPDQIVWAPRTDGTLIGMTYERQEDVVGWHRHDLGGAVESVVTIPHWDGDQDVTFLVVNRTIDGATKRYVEYIEKYQDDTNAFFVDSGLTYNGVPVSTVSGLDHLEGEEVAVLIDGAVHPNVTVTSGAITLQYAGSVIHAGLPYTATMTSMPIESGASDGVAQGKQMRLNNIVIRLYKTGPGLWYGPNTTEMDEYHTRTSNDDMDAPVALYTGDTPTLPWPSGYEQAPQITVQHRLPLPCTIVALMPQLNTYDRN
;
A
#
# COMPACT_ATOMS: atom_id res chain seq x y z
N VAL A 1 -11.31 -6.37 -10.26
CA VAL A 1 -11.03 -7.18 -9.07
C VAL A 1 -9.72 -6.73 -8.47
N ILE A 2 -9.66 -6.65 -7.13
CA ILE A 2 -8.45 -6.34 -6.35
C ILE A 2 -8.19 -7.55 -5.45
N TYR A 3 -6.99 -8.09 -5.47
CA TYR A 3 -6.55 -9.12 -4.53
C TYR A 3 -5.88 -8.48 -3.32
N ILE A 4 -6.23 -8.97 -2.13
CA ILE A 4 -5.81 -8.41 -0.84
C ILE A 4 -5.18 -9.53 -0.03
N THR A 5 -4.01 -9.26 0.57
CA THR A 5 -3.29 -10.18 1.44
C THR A 5 -3.05 -9.58 2.81
N HIS A 6 -3.06 -10.44 3.83
CA HIS A 6 -2.68 -10.12 5.19
C HIS A 6 -2.05 -11.38 5.83
N PRO A 7 -0.97 -11.28 6.61
CA PRO A 7 -0.27 -12.46 7.14
C PRO A 7 -1.12 -13.36 8.06
N ASP A 8 -2.17 -12.80 8.68
CA ASP A 8 -3.05 -13.52 9.62
C ASP A 8 -4.38 -13.97 9.01
N TYR A 9 -4.68 -13.59 7.76
CA TYR A 9 -5.94 -13.89 7.09
C TYR A 9 -5.72 -14.47 5.70
N PRO A 10 -6.61 -15.38 5.24
CA PRO A 10 -6.54 -15.90 3.87
C PRO A 10 -6.60 -14.76 2.84
N PRO A 11 -6.08 -14.97 1.62
CA PRO A 11 -6.23 -14.01 0.54
C PRO A 11 -7.70 -13.72 0.22
N TYR A 12 -8.04 -12.43 0.08
CA TYR A 12 -9.38 -11.98 -0.31
C TYR A 12 -9.37 -11.33 -1.68
N LYS A 13 -10.51 -11.38 -2.36
CA LYS A 13 -10.75 -10.58 -3.56
C LYS A 13 -11.93 -9.62 -3.34
N LEU A 14 -11.68 -8.36 -3.66
CA LEU A 14 -12.68 -7.31 -3.73
C LEU A 14 -13.11 -7.13 -5.19
N ALA A 15 -14.34 -7.46 -5.50
CA ALA A 15 -14.90 -7.36 -6.83
C ALA A 15 -15.97 -6.28 -6.89
N ARG A 16 -15.89 -5.41 -7.90
CA ARG A 16 -16.96 -4.46 -8.23
C ARG A 16 -17.94 -5.14 -9.17
N ILE A 17 -19.16 -5.39 -8.69
CA ILE A 17 -20.25 -5.98 -9.46
C ILE A 17 -21.05 -4.89 -10.18
N ALA A 18 -21.25 -3.74 -9.51
CA ALA A 18 -21.90 -2.55 -10.06
C ALA A 18 -21.32 -1.28 -9.42
N ALA A 19 -21.74 -0.10 -9.84
CA ALA A 19 -21.24 1.17 -9.31
C ALA A 19 -21.34 1.29 -7.78
N THR A 20 -22.41 0.75 -7.21
CA THR A 20 -22.69 0.77 -5.76
C THR A 20 -22.71 -0.62 -5.12
N ASN A 21 -22.29 -1.65 -5.86
CA ASN A 21 -22.29 -3.02 -5.36
C ASN A 21 -20.88 -3.64 -5.45
N TRP A 22 -20.29 -3.84 -4.30
CA TRP A 22 -18.99 -4.45 -4.14
C TRP A 22 -19.10 -5.70 -3.27
N THR A 23 -18.37 -6.73 -3.61
CA THR A 23 -18.28 -7.96 -2.81
C THR A 23 -16.85 -8.20 -2.40
N MET A 24 -16.65 -8.53 -1.12
CA MET A 24 -15.37 -8.97 -0.58
C MET A 24 -15.51 -10.42 -0.16
N THR A 25 -14.81 -11.32 -0.83
CA THR A 25 -14.87 -12.77 -0.59
C THR A 25 -13.45 -13.32 -0.45
N GLU A 26 -13.30 -14.39 0.31
CA GLU A 26 -12.08 -15.21 0.27
C GLU A 26 -11.84 -15.71 -1.16
N VAL A 27 -10.57 -15.81 -1.55
CA VAL A 27 -10.22 -16.34 -2.88
C VAL A 27 -10.50 -17.84 -2.92
N ASP A 28 -11.41 -18.23 -3.81
CA ASP A 28 -11.70 -19.63 -4.11
C ASP A 28 -10.74 -20.11 -5.20
N PHE A 29 -9.67 -20.79 -4.77
CA PHE A 29 -8.64 -21.27 -5.68
C PHE A 29 -9.11 -22.51 -6.43
N ASP A 30 -9.05 -22.47 -7.76
CA ASP A 30 -9.24 -23.66 -8.61
C ASP A 30 -8.19 -24.75 -8.29
N TRP A 31 -6.97 -24.28 -7.97
CA TRP A 31 -5.90 -25.10 -7.45
C TRP A 31 -5.01 -24.28 -6.50
N PRO A 32 -5.14 -24.48 -5.18
CA PRO A 32 -4.33 -23.75 -4.21
C PRO A 32 -2.85 -24.15 -4.28
N PRO A 33 -1.93 -23.28 -3.84
CA PRO A 33 -0.53 -23.66 -3.73
C PRO A 33 -0.32 -24.66 -2.60
N PHE A 34 0.57 -25.62 -2.84
CA PHE A 34 0.94 -26.64 -1.86
C PHE A 34 2.43 -26.56 -1.50
N ASN A 35 2.76 -27.03 -0.30
CA ASN A 35 4.13 -27.27 0.11
C ASN A 35 4.71 -28.51 -0.62
N ASP A 36 5.99 -28.81 -0.34
CA ASP A 36 6.63 -30.01 -0.85
C ASP A 36 5.90 -31.26 -0.36
N GLU A 37 5.96 -32.34 -1.17
CA GLU A 37 5.38 -33.63 -0.81
C GLU A 37 6.03 -34.17 0.47
N ASN A 38 5.25 -34.78 1.34
CA ASN A 38 5.73 -35.38 2.58
C ASN A 38 6.86 -36.40 2.29
N ASP A 39 7.98 -36.20 2.95
CA ASP A 39 9.16 -37.06 2.93
C ASP A 39 9.27 -37.99 4.15
N GLY A 40 8.32 -37.85 5.11
CA GLY A 40 8.25 -38.64 6.33
C GLY A 40 7.44 -39.94 6.19
N ALA A 41 7.42 -40.70 7.28
CA ALA A 41 6.74 -41.99 7.36
C ALA A 41 5.21 -41.90 7.65
N ILE A 42 4.68 -40.68 7.89
CA ILE A 42 3.26 -40.52 8.24
C ILE A 42 2.42 -40.80 6.99
N THR A 43 1.52 -41.77 7.12
CA THR A 43 0.51 -42.05 6.09
C THR A 43 -0.80 -41.37 6.41
N LEU A 44 -1.50 -40.89 5.37
CA LEU A 44 -2.86 -40.39 5.42
C LEU A 44 -3.81 -41.38 4.73
N THR A 45 -4.90 -41.69 5.37
CA THR A 45 -5.95 -42.57 4.84
C THR A 45 -7.25 -41.78 4.75
N ALA A 46 -7.83 -41.72 3.55
CA ALA A 46 -9.13 -41.11 3.28
C ALA A 46 -10.22 -42.20 3.32
N SER A 47 -11.38 -41.90 3.89
CA SER A 47 -12.52 -42.82 3.94
C SER A 47 -13.19 -43.04 2.59
N ALA A 48 -13.08 -42.06 1.65
CA ALA A 48 -13.55 -42.11 0.28
C ALA A 48 -12.74 -41.20 -0.61
N VAL A 49 -12.91 -41.32 -1.94
CA VAL A 49 -12.19 -40.48 -2.95
C VAL A 49 -12.99 -39.27 -3.41
N THR A 50 -14.24 -39.10 -2.97
CA THR A 50 -15.14 -37.99 -3.32
C THR A 50 -16.09 -37.67 -2.15
N GLY A 51 -16.64 -36.44 -2.13
CA GLY A 51 -17.63 -36.00 -1.14
C GLY A 51 -17.04 -35.67 0.24
N ALA A 52 -17.86 -35.69 1.25
CA ALA A 52 -17.45 -35.50 2.64
C ALA A 52 -16.76 -36.77 3.17
N ILE A 53 -15.58 -36.62 3.76
CA ILE A 53 -14.72 -37.73 4.17
C ILE A 53 -14.14 -37.50 5.57
N THR A 54 -13.62 -38.59 6.14
CA THR A 54 -12.72 -38.55 7.28
C THR A 54 -11.31 -38.87 6.82
N LEU A 55 -10.34 -38.05 7.25
CA LEU A 55 -8.92 -38.34 7.08
C LEU A 55 -8.33 -38.86 8.37
N THR A 56 -7.56 -39.93 8.28
CA THR A 56 -6.86 -40.55 9.43
C THR A 56 -5.36 -40.56 9.17
N ALA A 57 -4.59 -39.97 10.06
CA ALA A 57 -3.12 -40.00 10.02
C ALA A 57 -2.59 -41.18 10.88
N SER A 58 -1.50 -41.80 10.43
CA SER A 58 -0.85 -42.92 11.19
C SER A 58 -0.16 -42.44 12.49
N ALA A 59 0.09 -41.13 12.62
CA ALA A 59 0.66 -40.50 13.81
C ALA A 59 0.07 -39.10 14.00
N SER A 60 0.37 -38.46 15.14
CA SER A 60 -0.08 -37.11 15.45
C SER A 60 0.39 -36.12 14.37
N LEU A 61 -0.54 -35.47 13.70
CA LEU A 61 -0.29 -34.52 12.58
C LEU A 61 -1.13 -33.25 12.70
N PHE A 62 -2.43 -33.38 13.02
CA PHE A 62 -3.43 -32.31 12.93
C PHE A 62 -3.53 -31.49 14.21
N VAL A 63 -3.87 -30.21 14.05
CA VAL A 63 -4.26 -29.29 15.11
C VAL A 63 -5.55 -28.54 14.72
N ALA A 64 -6.22 -27.91 15.67
CA ALA A 64 -7.48 -27.21 15.42
C ALA A 64 -7.34 -26.07 14.37
N ALA A 65 -6.16 -25.46 14.31
CA ALA A 65 -5.84 -24.41 13.33
C ALA A 65 -5.65 -24.91 11.88
N ASP A 66 -5.76 -26.21 11.63
CA ASP A 66 -5.75 -26.76 10.27
C ASP A 66 -7.13 -26.73 9.61
N VAL A 67 -8.20 -26.40 10.33
CA VAL A 67 -9.54 -26.23 9.74
C VAL A 67 -9.50 -25.07 8.73
N GLY A 68 -10.04 -25.28 7.52
CA GLY A 68 -9.96 -24.37 6.37
C GLY A 68 -8.68 -24.53 5.54
N SER A 69 -7.74 -25.42 5.92
CA SER A 69 -6.55 -25.68 5.12
C SER A 69 -6.76 -26.84 4.14
N PHE A 70 -5.89 -26.90 3.14
CA PHE A 70 -5.92 -27.90 2.08
C PHE A 70 -4.89 -29.01 2.31
N LEU A 71 -5.21 -30.22 1.82
CA LEU A 71 -4.27 -31.34 1.72
C LEU A 71 -4.35 -31.95 0.32
N LYS A 72 -3.21 -32.03 -0.34
CA LYS A 72 -3.07 -32.69 -1.66
C LYS A 72 -2.65 -34.15 -1.48
N PHE A 73 -3.16 -35.00 -2.34
CA PHE A 73 -2.75 -36.39 -2.49
C PHE A 73 -2.27 -36.61 -3.90
N SER A 74 -1.19 -37.38 -4.07
CA SER A 74 -0.63 -37.66 -5.38
C SER A 74 -0.40 -39.16 -5.60
N GLU A 75 -0.39 -39.56 -6.87
CA GLU A 75 -0.14 -40.93 -7.29
C GLU A 75 0.69 -40.96 -8.58
N VAL A 76 1.67 -41.82 -8.65
CA VAL A 76 2.42 -42.08 -9.89
C VAL A 76 1.63 -43.08 -10.71
N LEU A 77 0.88 -42.61 -11.69
CA LEU A 77 -0.03 -43.42 -12.49
C LEU A 77 0.66 -44.60 -13.15
N ALA A 78 1.84 -44.41 -13.73
CA ALA A 78 2.62 -45.45 -14.38
C ALA A 78 3.05 -46.59 -13.46
N SER A 79 3.12 -46.37 -12.16
CA SER A 79 3.48 -47.41 -11.18
C SER A 79 2.31 -48.22 -10.68
N LYS A 80 1.08 -47.75 -10.90
CA LYS A 80 -0.15 -48.34 -10.36
C LYS A 80 -1.11 -48.85 -11.42
N HIS A 81 -1.08 -48.27 -12.62
CA HIS A 81 -2.02 -48.55 -13.68
C HIS A 81 -1.29 -48.91 -14.96
N ASN A 82 -1.95 -49.72 -15.81
CA ASN A 82 -1.42 -50.01 -17.14
C ASN A 82 -1.67 -48.84 -18.10
N GLN A 83 -0.72 -48.61 -18.99
CA GLN A 83 -0.88 -47.63 -20.06
C GLN A 83 -1.97 -48.04 -21.03
N TRP A 84 -2.75 -47.06 -21.52
CA TRP A 84 -3.66 -47.30 -22.61
C TRP A 84 -2.86 -47.62 -23.88
N THR A 85 -3.21 -48.69 -24.58
CA THR A 85 -2.67 -49.10 -25.85
C THR A 85 -3.80 -49.59 -26.75
N SER A 86 -3.71 -49.36 -28.06
CA SER A 86 -4.70 -49.77 -29.05
C SER A 86 -4.74 -51.30 -29.20
N GLY A 87 -5.93 -51.87 -29.45
CA GLY A 87 -6.12 -53.27 -29.73
C GLY A 87 -6.02 -54.23 -28.52
N VAL A 88 -6.08 -53.71 -27.32
CA VAL A 88 -5.98 -54.49 -26.05
C VAL A 88 -7.38 -54.74 -25.46
N ALA A 89 -7.65 -55.99 -25.09
CA ALA A 89 -8.89 -56.33 -24.39
C ALA A 89 -8.88 -55.79 -22.95
N VAL A 90 -9.95 -55.10 -22.53
CA VAL A 90 -10.16 -54.56 -21.22
C VAL A 90 -11.49 -55.04 -20.63
N ALA A 91 -11.51 -55.30 -19.32
CA ALA A 91 -12.73 -55.61 -18.60
C ALA A 91 -13.54 -54.38 -18.29
N ALA A 92 -14.82 -54.51 -17.95
CA ALA A 92 -15.59 -53.41 -17.40
C ALA A 92 -14.93 -52.87 -16.10
N ALA A 93 -14.98 -51.58 -15.89
CA ALA A 93 -14.33 -50.83 -14.78
C ALA A 93 -12.79 -50.95 -14.75
N ALA A 94 -12.16 -51.40 -15.84
CA ALA A 94 -10.70 -51.40 -15.96
C ALA A 94 -10.18 -49.96 -16.05
N THR A 95 -9.06 -49.70 -15.36
CA THR A 95 -8.37 -48.40 -15.43
C THR A 95 -7.19 -48.45 -16.38
N ARG A 96 -6.95 -47.36 -17.10
CA ARG A 96 -5.78 -47.15 -17.95
C ARG A 96 -5.33 -45.69 -17.81
N TYR A 97 -4.03 -45.46 -17.82
CA TYR A 97 -3.50 -44.11 -17.95
C TYR A 97 -3.05 -43.82 -19.37
N TYR A 98 -3.21 -42.56 -19.77
CA TYR A 98 -2.61 -42.06 -21.03
C TYR A 98 -2.15 -40.62 -20.79
N LEU A 99 -0.91 -40.34 -21.15
CA LEU A 99 -0.21 -39.13 -20.67
C LEU A 99 -0.29 -39.06 -19.12
N ASP A 100 -0.70 -37.96 -18.55
CA ASP A 100 -0.80 -37.78 -17.11
C ASP A 100 -2.23 -37.95 -16.58
N ASN A 101 -3.13 -38.59 -17.37
CA ASN A 101 -4.53 -38.76 -17.02
C ASN A 101 -4.90 -40.23 -16.79
N LEU A 102 -5.72 -40.50 -15.78
CA LEU A 102 -6.30 -41.80 -15.49
C LEU A 102 -7.76 -41.85 -15.95
N TYR A 103 -8.09 -42.94 -16.63
CA TYR A 103 -9.43 -43.20 -17.13
C TYR A 103 -9.93 -44.57 -16.66
N SER A 104 -11.26 -44.69 -16.53
CA SER A 104 -11.91 -45.99 -16.35
C SER A 104 -12.89 -46.28 -17.48
N THR A 105 -13.01 -47.53 -17.88
CA THR A 105 -14.04 -47.93 -18.85
C THR A 105 -15.34 -48.29 -18.14
N THR A 106 -16.48 -47.84 -18.70
CA THR A 106 -17.82 -48.23 -18.22
C THR A 106 -18.20 -49.67 -18.62
N ALA A 107 -17.70 -50.11 -19.78
CA ALA A 107 -17.98 -51.43 -20.29
C ALA A 107 -16.69 -52.06 -20.85
N GLY A 108 -16.56 -53.39 -20.69
CA GLY A 108 -15.44 -54.13 -21.31
C GLY A 108 -15.49 -54.11 -22.82
N GLY A 109 -14.33 -54.32 -23.47
CA GLY A 109 -14.19 -54.35 -24.92
C GLY A 109 -12.73 -54.38 -25.34
N THR A 110 -12.47 -54.27 -26.63
CA THR A 110 -11.11 -54.10 -27.17
C THR A 110 -10.90 -52.63 -27.44
N THR A 111 -9.79 -52.05 -26.96
CA THR A 111 -9.46 -50.63 -27.13
C THR A 111 -9.38 -50.25 -28.61
N GLY A 112 -9.92 -49.08 -28.94
CA GLY A 112 -9.92 -48.53 -30.28
C GLY A 112 -8.55 -48.00 -30.74
N THR A 113 -8.56 -47.08 -31.70
CA THR A 113 -7.32 -46.52 -32.29
C THR A 113 -6.99 -45.13 -31.74
N ARG A 114 -7.93 -44.46 -31.04
CA ARG A 114 -7.77 -43.10 -30.49
C ARG A 114 -7.55 -43.17 -28.99
N PRO A 115 -6.41 -42.74 -28.46
CA PRO A 115 -6.24 -42.65 -27.01
C PRO A 115 -7.18 -41.63 -26.41
N PRO A 116 -7.69 -41.85 -25.17
CA PRO A 116 -8.43 -40.85 -24.44
C PRO A 116 -7.48 -39.70 -24.00
N ILE A 117 -7.84 -38.45 -24.29
CA ILE A 117 -7.05 -37.26 -23.97
C ILE A 117 -7.89 -36.18 -23.27
N HIS A 118 -9.19 -36.43 -23.08
CA HIS A 118 -10.11 -35.51 -22.39
C HIS A 118 -9.81 -35.44 -20.91
N THR A 119 -10.12 -34.31 -20.32
CA THR A 119 -9.90 -34.00 -18.88
C THR A 119 -11.19 -33.89 -18.08
N THR A 120 -12.34 -34.14 -18.70
CA THR A 120 -13.67 -34.15 -18.07
C THR A 120 -14.60 -35.09 -18.84
N GLY A 121 -15.56 -35.70 -18.12
CA GLY A 121 -16.61 -36.52 -18.74
C GLY A 121 -16.13 -37.83 -19.35
N THR A 122 -16.86 -38.29 -20.35
CA THR A 122 -16.67 -39.58 -21.03
C THR A 122 -16.45 -39.38 -22.50
N GLU A 123 -15.40 -39.99 -23.07
CA GLU A 123 -15.16 -40.06 -24.51
C GLU A 123 -14.88 -41.50 -24.97
N SER A 124 -15.16 -41.76 -26.23
CA SER A 124 -14.88 -43.07 -26.86
C SER A 124 -13.57 -43.07 -27.62
N ASP A 125 -12.80 -44.14 -27.46
CA ASP A 125 -11.59 -44.42 -28.29
C ASP A 125 -11.91 -44.96 -29.70
N GLY A 126 -13.20 -44.98 -30.03
CA GLY A 126 -13.78 -45.55 -31.24
C GLY A 126 -14.50 -46.88 -30.98
N VAL A 127 -14.25 -47.57 -29.87
CA VAL A 127 -14.87 -48.86 -29.47
C VAL A 127 -15.27 -48.84 -27.98
N VAL A 128 -14.35 -48.47 -27.09
CA VAL A 128 -14.58 -48.43 -25.65
C VAL A 128 -14.78 -47.01 -25.20
N SER A 129 -15.70 -46.75 -24.27
CA SER A 129 -15.91 -45.46 -23.64
C SER A 129 -15.10 -45.37 -22.35
N TRP A 130 -14.40 -44.25 -22.22
CA TRP A 130 -13.49 -43.94 -21.10
C TRP A 130 -13.98 -42.74 -20.35
N ASP A 131 -14.17 -42.91 -19.03
CA ASP A 131 -14.49 -41.82 -18.09
C ASP A 131 -13.20 -41.26 -17.53
N PHE A 132 -13.00 -39.95 -17.59
CA PHE A 132 -11.89 -39.30 -16.90
C PHE A 132 -12.04 -39.44 -15.40
N LEU A 133 -11.00 -39.86 -14.68
CA LEU A 133 -11.01 -39.97 -13.22
C LEU A 133 -10.25 -38.84 -12.55
N HIS A 134 -8.97 -38.70 -12.82
CA HIS A 134 -8.06 -37.68 -12.28
C HIS A 134 -6.72 -37.70 -13.06
N ASP A 135 -5.92 -36.67 -12.84
CA ASP A 135 -4.58 -36.45 -13.42
C ASP A 135 -3.43 -36.91 -12.48
N GLY A 136 -3.69 -37.89 -11.62
CA GLY A 136 -2.73 -38.36 -10.63
C GLY A 136 -2.73 -37.56 -9.33
N GLU A 137 -3.44 -36.45 -9.28
CA GLU A 137 -3.52 -35.58 -8.10
C GLU A 137 -4.98 -35.26 -7.73
N GLY A 138 -5.22 -35.03 -6.45
CA GLY A 138 -6.49 -34.57 -5.92
C GLY A 138 -6.27 -33.89 -4.58
N TYR A 139 -7.20 -33.05 -4.16
CA TYR A 139 -7.06 -32.36 -2.88
C TYR A 139 -8.40 -32.22 -2.13
N VAL A 140 -8.27 -31.96 -0.86
CA VAL A 140 -9.36 -31.80 0.09
C VAL A 140 -9.20 -30.53 0.89
N GLU A 141 -10.30 -30.00 1.39
CA GLU A 141 -10.35 -28.96 2.41
C GLU A 141 -10.69 -29.60 3.75
N ILE A 142 -9.96 -29.28 4.82
CA ILE A 142 -10.25 -29.72 6.19
C ILE A 142 -11.40 -28.88 6.73
N THR A 143 -12.52 -29.54 7.05
CA THR A 143 -13.74 -28.86 7.53
C THR A 143 -13.96 -28.98 9.03
N GLY A 144 -13.23 -29.88 9.72
CA GLY A 144 -13.38 -30.05 11.16
C GLY A 144 -12.24 -30.82 11.80
N PHE A 145 -11.86 -30.43 13.00
CA PHE A 145 -10.84 -31.10 13.83
C PHE A 145 -11.49 -32.04 14.83
N THR A 146 -11.09 -33.30 14.84
CA THR A 146 -11.55 -34.31 15.79
C THR A 146 -10.45 -34.67 16.79
N SER A 147 -9.26 -34.95 16.33
CA SER A 147 -8.09 -35.27 17.15
C SER A 147 -6.79 -35.01 16.38
N ALA A 148 -5.67 -35.16 17.06
CA ALA A 148 -4.35 -35.02 16.42
C ALA A 148 -4.10 -36.02 15.26
N THR A 149 -4.93 -37.05 15.13
CA THR A 149 -4.83 -38.06 14.07
C THR A 149 -6.05 -38.11 13.17
N VAL A 150 -7.15 -37.41 13.47
CA VAL A 150 -8.41 -37.53 12.75
C VAL A 150 -9.01 -36.15 12.49
N VAL A 151 -9.36 -35.88 11.24
CA VAL A 151 -10.07 -34.66 10.80
C VAL A 151 -11.21 -35.02 9.84
N SER A 152 -12.25 -34.18 9.81
CA SER A 152 -13.25 -34.17 8.75
C SER A 152 -12.78 -33.32 7.61
N ALA A 153 -13.07 -33.74 6.38
CA ALA A 153 -12.67 -32.98 5.19
C ALA A 153 -13.70 -33.13 4.06
N THR A 154 -13.70 -32.20 3.12
CA THR A 154 -14.47 -32.27 1.88
C THR A 154 -13.51 -32.41 0.71
N VAL A 155 -13.75 -33.38 -0.15
CA VAL A 155 -12.97 -33.56 -1.39
C VAL A 155 -13.40 -32.51 -2.40
N ILE A 156 -12.48 -31.61 -2.75
CA ILE A 156 -12.70 -30.59 -3.79
C ILE A 156 -12.38 -31.18 -5.15
N LYS A 157 -11.23 -31.84 -5.30
CA LYS A 157 -10.85 -32.57 -6.50
C LYS A 157 -10.64 -34.05 -6.16
N ARG A 158 -11.25 -34.94 -6.96
CA ARG A 158 -11.23 -36.39 -6.77
C ARG A 158 -9.84 -36.89 -6.37
N LEU A 159 -9.77 -37.64 -5.27
CA LEU A 159 -8.53 -38.23 -4.80
C LEU A 159 -8.13 -39.46 -5.61
N PRO A 160 -6.81 -39.72 -5.75
CA PRO A 160 -6.32 -41.01 -6.20
C PRO A 160 -6.81 -42.15 -5.29
N ALA A 161 -7.05 -43.32 -5.89
CA ALA A 161 -7.52 -44.50 -5.12
C ALA A 161 -6.50 -44.97 -4.06
N SER A 162 -5.23 -44.67 -4.25
CA SER A 162 -4.15 -44.95 -3.28
C SER A 162 -4.29 -44.17 -1.96
N ALA A 163 -5.09 -43.13 -1.94
CA ALA A 163 -5.40 -42.39 -0.71
C ALA A 163 -6.32 -43.18 0.25
N THR A 164 -6.99 -44.22 -0.22
CA THR A 164 -7.88 -45.08 0.58
C THR A 164 -7.19 -46.40 0.96
N GLY A 165 -7.85 -47.21 1.77
CA GLY A 165 -7.34 -48.54 2.19
C GLY A 165 -6.20 -48.44 3.21
N SER A 166 -4.97 -48.72 2.82
CA SER A 166 -3.79 -48.62 3.69
C SER A 166 -3.23 -47.22 3.86
N GLY A 167 -3.79 -46.24 3.11
CA GLY A 167 -3.30 -44.86 3.07
C GLY A 167 -2.03 -44.69 2.23
N THR A 168 -1.59 -43.46 2.12
CA THR A 168 -0.41 -43.07 1.34
C THR A 168 0.49 -42.11 2.11
N THR A 169 1.80 -42.16 1.86
CA THR A 169 2.78 -41.15 2.29
C THR A 169 2.86 -40.00 1.29
N ARG A 170 2.27 -40.14 0.08
CA ARG A 170 2.32 -39.14 -0.98
C ARG A 170 1.19 -38.11 -0.77
N TRP A 171 1.43 -37.18 0.12
CA TRP A 171 0.54 -36.07 0.42
C TRP A 171 1.33 -34.80 0.69
N ALA A 172 0.72 -33.64 0.52
CA ALA A 172 1.31 -32.35 0.81
C ALA A 172 0.29 -31.43 1.52
N GLU A 173 0.77 -30.62 2.48
CA GLU A 173 -0.04 -29.56 3.11
C GLU A 173 -0.22 -28.40 2.14
N GLY A 174 -1.33 -27.69 2.21
CA GLY A 174 -1.50 -26.39 1.60
C GLY A 174 -0.41 -25.42 2.06
N ALA A 175 0.04 -24.53 1.18
CA ALA A 175 1.11 -23.59 1.50
C ALA A 175 0.70 -22.63 2.62
N TRP A 176 -0.60 -22.33 2.75
CA TRP A 176 -1.17 -21.35 3.67
C TRP A 176 -2.24 -21.95 4.56
N SER A 177 -2.29 -21.52 5.80
CA SER A 177 -3.32 -21.87 6.78
C SER A 177 -3.20 -20.99 8.02
N ALA A 178 -4.19 -21.01 8.92
CA ALA A 178 -4.09 -20.33 10.20
C ALA A 178 -2.88 -20.80 11.05
N ARG A 179 -2.40 -22.03 10.84
CA ARG A 179 -1.18 -22.57 11.46
C ARG A 179 0.10 -22.13 10.76
N ARG A 180 0.09 -22.04 9.44
CA ARG A 180 1.28 -21.78 8.60
C ARG A 180 1.43 -20.30 8.23
N GLY A 181 0.40 -19.47 8.53
CA GLY A 181 0.31 -18.09 8.11
C GLY A 181 -0.11 -17.97 6.63
N TYR A 182 -0.36 -16.75 6.21
CA TYR A 182 -0.81 -16.40 4.87
C TYR A 182 0.21 -15.46 4.19
N PRO A 183 0.09 -15.19 2.88
CA PRO A 183 1.07 -14.38 2.17
C PRO A 183 1.03 -12.90 2.63
N ASN A 184 2.22 -12.30 2.76
CA ASN A 184 2.38 -10.90 3.16
C ASN A 184 2.08 -9.93 2.01
N SER A 185 2.33 -10.33 0.77
CA SER A 185 2.27 -9.44 -0.39
C SER A 185 1.67 -10.12 -1.61
N VAL A 186 1.06 -9.30 -2.49
CA VAL A 186 0.45 -9.74 -3.74
C VAL A 186 0.69 -8.70 -4.83
N CYS A 187 0.93 -9.15 -6.06
CA CYS A 187 0.95 -8.29 -7.24
C CYS A 187 0.66 -9.08 -8.51
N PHE A 188 0.37 -8.37 -9.60
CA PHE A 188 0.37 -8.94 -10.94
C PHE A 188 1.71 -8.66 -11.63
N TYR A 189 2.33 -9.67 -12.21
CA TYR A 189 3.55 -9.52 -13.00
C TYR A 189 3.60 -10.60 -14.07
N GLU A 190 3.85 -10.20 -15.33
CA GLU A 190 3.90 -11.06 -16.50
C GLU A 190 2.72 -12.04 -16.58
N ASP A 191 1.50 -11.47 -16.57
CA ASP A 191 0.22 -12.17 -16.70
C ASP A 191 0.00 -13.31 -15.68
N ARG A 192 0.60 -13.18 -14.49
CA ARG A 192 0.45 -14.07 -13.34
C ARG A 192 0.12 -13.31 -12.08
N LEU A 193 -0.62 -13.93 -11.18
CA LEU A 193 -0.82 -13.44 -9.82
C LEU A 193 0.28 -14.00 -8.92
N TRP A 194 1.08 -13.09 -8.35
CA TRP A 194 2.19 -13.43 -7.48
C TRP A 194 1.85 -13.16 -6.02
N PHE A 195 2.20 -14.11 -5.17
CA PHE A 195 2.17 -13.97 -3.73
C PHE A 195 3.58 -14.13 -3.16
N GLY A 196 3.87 -13.40 -2.08
CA GLY A 196 5.20 -13.42 -1.46
C GLY A 196 5.16 -13.55 0.05
N GLY A 197 5.97 -14.46 0.57
CA GLY A 197 6.25 -14.67 1.98
C GLY A 197 5.03 -15.12 2.81
N SER A 198 5.25 -16.06 3.70
CA SER A 198 4.30 -16.39 4.76
C SER A 198 5.08 -16.65 6.06
N ALA A 199 4.42 -16.78 7.19
CA ALA A 199 5.11 -17.06 8.45
C ALA A 199 5.92 -18.37 8.39
N TYR A 200 5.43 -19.38 7.67
CA TYR A 200 6.10 -20.67 7.53
C TYR A 200 7.17 -20.71 6.43
N LYS A 201 6.90 -20.03 5.31
CA LYS A 201 7.80 -19.95 4.13
C LYS A 201 8.09 -18.47 3.82
N PRO A 202 8.87 -17.77 4.67
CA PRO A 202 9.01 -16.30 4.59
C PRO A 202 9.72 -15.81 3.31
N GLN A 203 10.54 -16.68 2.67
CA GLN A 203 11.34 -16.35 1.50
C GLN A 203 10.74 -16.89 0.20
N THR A 204 9.53 -17.44 0.24
CA THR A 204 8.94 -18.13 -0.91
C THR A 204 7.99 -17.22 -1.67
N LEU A 205 8.08 -17.32 -2.99
CA LEU A 205 7.20 -16.70 -3.98
C LEU A 205 6.33 -17.78 -4.61
N TRP A 206 5.07 -17.51 -4.79
CA TRP A 206 4.11 -18.35 -5.50
C TRP A 206 3.51 -17.54 -6.65
N ALA A 207 3.56 -18.04 -7.87
CA ALA A 207 2.90 -17.43 -9.01
C ALA A 207 1.88 -18.38 -9.61
N SER A 208 0.77 -17.83 -10.07
CA SER A 208 -0.29 -18.59 -10.74
C SER A 208 0.15 -19.13 -12.10
N VAL A 209 -0.65 -20.01 -12.67
CA VAL A 209 -0.67 -20.31 -14.11
C VAL A 209 -0.88 -19.00 -14.89
N SER A 210 -0.28 -18.87 -16.07
CA SER A 210 -0.42 -17.68 -16.92
C SER A 210 -1.89 -17.49 -17.31
N SER A 211 -2.43 -16.28 -17.16
CA SER A 211 -3.83 -15.90 -17.43
C SER A 211 -4.88 -16.63 -16.56
N ASP A 212 -4.49 -17.51 -15.64
CA ASP A 212 -5.38 -18.26 -14.74
C ASP A 212 -4.96 -18.00 -13.29
N TYR A 213 -5.42 -16.86 -12.75
CA TYR A 213 -4.89 -16.23 -11.53
C TYR A 213 -5.21 -16.99 -10.23
N GLU A 214 -6.23 -17.84 -10.21
CA GLU A 214 -6.66 -18.60 -9.04
C GLU A 214 -6.16 -20.07 -9.11
N ASN A 215 -5.33 -20.39 -10.11
CA ASN A 215 -4.73 -21.71 -10.32
C ASN A 215 -3.21 -21.67 -10.04
N HIS A 216 -2.77 -22.36 -9.00
CA HIS A 216 -1.36 -22.49 -8.62
C HIS A 216 -0.85 -23.93 -8.79
N LYS A 217 -1.30 -24.64 -9.82
CA LYS A 217 -0.82 -25.98 -10.12
C LYS A 217 0.58 -25.93 -10.72
N TYR A 218 1.56 -26.42 -9.96
CA TYR A 218 2.96 -26.46 -10.39
C TYR A 218 3.17 -27.44 -11.55
N GLY A 219 4.09 -27.09 -12.43
CA GLY A 219 4.52 -27.92 -13.51
C GLY A 219 5.85 -27.46 -14.11
N THR A 220 6.15 -27.94 -15.31
CA THR A 220 7.40 -27.64 -16.03
C THR A 220 7.16 -26.96 -17.37
N LYS A 221 5.90 -26.76 -17.76
CA LYS A 221 5.55 -26.03 -18.98
C LYS A 221 5.68 -24.54 -18.73
N ASP A 222 5.85 -23.78 -19.80
CA ASP A 222 6.10 -22.33 -19.69
C ASP A 222 4.93 -21.56 -19.07
N ASP A 223 3.71 -22.06 -19.20
CA ASP A 223 2.48 -21.49 -18.65
C ASP A 223 2.13 -22.00 -17.24
N ASP A 224 2.75 -23.08 -16.76
CA ASP A 224 2.49 -23.64 -15.43
C ASP A 224 2.83 -22.66 -14.29
N ALA A 225 2.22 -22.87 -13.12
CA ALA A 225 2.49 -22.11 -11.92
C ALA A 225 3.92 -22.30 -11.38
N LEU A 226 4.42 -21.30 -10.66
CA LEU A 226 5.77 -21.28 -10.10
C LEU A 226 5.75 -21.25 -8.58
N ASN A 227 6.78 -21.89 -8.00
CA ASN A 227 7.09 -21.82 -6.58
C ASN A 227 8.61 -21.70 -6.43
N TYR A 228 9.07 -20.55 -5.95
CA TYR A 228 10.49 -20.26 -5.78
C TYR A 228 10.80 -19.73 -4.38
N THR A 229 11.83 -20.27 -3.76
CA THR A 229 12.35 -19.78 -2.49
C THR A 229 13.67 -19.04 -2.72
N ILE A 230 13.74 -17.80 -2.25
CA ILE A 230 14.97 -16.99 -2.32
C ILE A 230 16.04 -17.70 -1.50
N ASN A 231 17.14 -18.06 -2.15
CA ASN A 231 18.30 -18.63 -1.47
C ASN A 231 19.26 -17.50 -1.11
N SER A 232 19.35 -17.17 0.16
CA SER A 232 20.25 -16.14 0.70
C SER A 232 20.92 -16.62 1.97
N GLN A 233 22.03 -15.98 2.36
CA GLN A 233 22.76 -16.32 3.58
C GLN A 233 21.98 -15.95 4.84
N ASP A 234 21.12 -14.92 4.75
CA ASP A 234 20.31 -14.43 5.84
C ASP A 234 18.85 -14.85 5.69
N SER A 235 18.12 -14.92 6.80
CA SER A 235 16.66 -15.11 6.77
C SER A 235 15.99 -13.83 6.27
N ASN A 236 15.38 -13.90 5.10
CA ASN A 236 14.74 -12.79 4.40
C ASN A 236 13.24 -12.99 4.32
N THR A 237 12.48 -12.28 5.16
CA THR A 237 11.01 -12.27 5.04
C THR A 237 10.60 -11.28 3.96
N ILE A 238 9.87 -11.74 2.95
CA ILE A 238 9.32 -10.89 1.89
C ILE A 238 8.28 -9.97 2.50
N GLN A 239 8.45 -8.65 2.33
CA GLN A 239 7.57 -7.61 2.82
C GLN A 239 6.67 -7.06 1.71
N TRP A 240 7.23 -6.88 0.52
CA TRP A 240 6.50 -6.33 -0.61
C TRP A 240 7.02 -6.84 -1.95
N LEU A 241 6.15 -6.77 -2.93
CA LEU A 241 6.43 -7.03 -4.35
C LEU A 241 6.03 -5.79 -5.15
N SER A 242 6.88 -5.38 -6.09
CA SER A 242 6.58 -4.26 -6.98
C SER A 242 6.91 -4.62 -8.43
N PRO A 243 5.89 -4.75 -9.29
CA PRO A 243 6.07 -5.11 -10.69
C PRO A 243 6.64 -3.94 -11.50
N GLY A 244 7.54 -4.24 -12.42
CA GLY A 244 8.17 -3.28 -13.32
C GLY A 244 8.72 -3.95 -14.57
N LYS A 245 9.87 -3.50 -15.05
CA LYS A 245 10.66 -4.21 -16.06
C LYS A 245 11.19 -5.55 -15.49
N VAL A 246 11.42 -5.58 -14.20
CA VAL A 246 11.68 -6.76 -13.38
C VAL A 246 10.73 -6.73 -12.20
N LEU A 247 10.48 -7.86 -11.55
CA LEU A 247 9.77 -7.88 -10.29
C LEU A 247 10.75 -7.52 -9.17
N ALA A 248 10.58 -6.36 -8.56
CA ALA A 248 11.33 -5.97 -7.38
C ALA A 248 10.70 -6.60 -6.13
N ILE A 249 11.55 -7.11 -5.25
CA ILE A 249 11.18 -7.84 -4.04
C ILE A 249 11.89 -7.18 -2.87
N GLY A 250 11.12 -6.60 -1.96
CA GLY A 250 11.65 -6.08 -0.70
C GLY A 250 11.54 -7.11 0.41
N THR A 251 12.64 -7.33 1.11
CA THR A 251 12.69 -8.21 2.28
C THR A 251 13.19 -7.44 3.51
N ASN A 252 13.05 -8.01 4.69
CA ASN A 252 13.52 -7.37 5.93
C ASN A 252 15.04 -7.13 6.00
N ASN A 253 15.86 -7.79 5.17
CA ASN A 253 17.31 -7.65 5.20
C ASN A 253 17.94 -7.18 3.88
N GLY A 254 17.16 -7.08 2.79
CA GLY A 254 17.66 -6.61 1.51
C GLY A 254 16.61 -6.63 0.41
N GLU A 255 16.96 -6.05 -0.72
CA GLU A 255 16.11 -5.95 -1.88
C GLU A 255 16.68 -6.81 -3.02
N PHE A 256 15.77 -7.51 -3.71
CA PHE A 256 16.08 -8.44 -4.78
C PHE A 256 15.32 -8.06 -6.04
N THR A 257 15.80 -8.53 -7.17
CA THR A 257 15.05 -8.51 -8.44
C THR A 257 14.83 -9.93 -8.94
N LEU A 258 13.62 -10.19 -9.45
CA LEU A 258 13.27 -11.41 -10.16
C LEU A 258 13.00 -11.08 -11.62
N SER A 259 13.59 -11.84 -12.51
CA SER A 259 13.41 -11.78 -13.96
C SER A 259 13.68 -13.14 -14.58
N ALA A 260 13.41 -13.28 -15.88
CA ALA A 260 14.00 -14.36 -16.65
C ALA A 260 15.54 -14.23 -16.73
N GLN A 261 16.25 -15.25 -17.16
CA GLN A 261 17.71 -15.22 -17.33
C GLN A 261 18.15 -14.13 -18.31
N GLN A 262 17.37 -13.89 -19.35
CA GLN A 262 17.47 -12.70 -20.20
C GLN A 262 16.22 -11.84 -19.98
N ILE A 263 16.41 -10.54 -19.81
CA ILE A 263 15.31 -9.60 -19.49
C ILE A 263 14.25 -9.50 -20.61
N SER A 264 14.61 -9.92 -21.82
CA SER A 264 13.69 -9.98 -22.98
C SER A 264 12.77 -11.19 -22.97
N ASP A 265 13.07 -12.20 -22.16
CA ASP A 265 12.34 -13.44 -22.11
C ASP A 265 11.25 -13.40 -21.04
N ALA A 266 10.24 -14.25 -21.16
CA ALA A 266 9.23 -14.42 -20.13
C ALA A 266 9.76 -15.24 -18.95
N VAL A 267 9.26 -14.95 -17.75
CA VAL A 267 9.50 -15.76 -16.55
C VAL A 267 8.66 -17.02 -16.62
N THR A 268 9.34 -18.18 -16.64
CA THR A 268 8.71 -19.50 -16.69
C THR A 268 9.25 -20.41 -15.59
N PRO A 269 8.64 -21.57 -15.29
CA PRO A 269 9.13 -22.48 -14.26
C PRO A 269 10.59 -22.91 -14.41
N THR A 270 11.13 -22.87 -15.63
CA THR A 270 12.52 -23.26 -15.94
C THR A 270 13.45 -22.08 -16.24
N ASN A 271 12.90 -20.85 -16.32
CA ASN A 271 13.62 -19.64 -16.69
C ASN A 271 13.36 -18.51 -15.66
N VAL A 272 13.88 -18.67 -14.46
CA VAL A 272 13.82 -17.68 -13.37
C VAL A 272 15.22 -17.38 -12.86
N ARG A 273 15.46 -16.09 -12.61
CA ARG A 273 16.67 -15.59 -11.97
C ARG A 273 16.29 -14.61 -10.88
N ILE A 274 16.74 -14.86 -9.64
CA ILE A 274 16.60 -13.93 -8.51
C ILE A 274 17.99 -13.43 -8.11
N VAL A 275 18.17 -12.11 -8.06
CA VAL A 275 19.45 -11.46 -7.81
C VAL A 275 19.32 -10.46 -6.65
N PRO A 276 20.19 -10.53 -5.62
CA PRO A 276 20.28 -9.50 -4.59
C PRO A 276 20.82 -8.20 -5.21
N GLN A 277 20.26 -7.07 -4.83
CA GLN A 277 20.62 -5.74 -5.32
C GLN A 277 21.14 -4.84 -4.20
N THR A 278 20.39 -4.71 -3.11
CA THR A 278 20.75 -3.86 -1.98
C THR A 278 20.54 -4.59 -0.64
N THR A 279 21.11 -4.08 0.44
CA THR A 279 21.11 -4.71 1.78
C THR A 279 20.50 -3.79 2.84
N TYR A 280 19.58 -2.90 2.46
CA TYR A 280 18.99 -1.95 3.40
C TYR A 280 17.87 -2.55 4.23
N GLY A 281 17.13 -3.47 3.66
CA GLY A 281 15.95 -4.08 4.24
C GLY A 281 14.74 -3.15 4.25
N SER A 282 13.58 -3.73 4.12
CA SER A 282 12.30 -3.05 3.95
C SER A 282 11.45 -3.13 5.21
N ALA A 283 10.66 -2.08 5.47
CA ALA A 283 9.71 -2.02 6.58
C ALA A 283 8.56 -3.01 6.37
N ASN A 284 8.02 -3.49 7.48
CA ASN A 284 6.85 -4.36 7.49
C ASN A 284 5.55 -3.54 7.29
N ASN A 285 4.59 -4.11 6.59
CA ASN A 285 3.23 -3.60 6.41
C ASN A 285 3.10 -2.23 5.73
N VAL A 286 4.14 -1.71 5.11
CA VAL A 286 4.04 -0.48 4.31
C VAL A 286 4.32 -0.81 2.84
N ARG A 287 3.36 -0.53 1.98
CA ARG A 287 3.49 -0.76 0.54
C ARG A 287 4.45 0.23 -0.08
N PRO A 288 5.32 -0.21 -0.98
CA PRO A 288 6.15 0.70 -1.75
C PRO A 288 5.28 1.47 -2.75
N LEU A 289 5.70 2.69 -3.06
CA LEU A 289 5.09 3.51 -4.10
C LEU A 289 5.93 3.41 -5.37
N ARG A 290 5.27 3.15 -6.48
CA ARG A 290 5.91 3.24 -7.78
C ARG A 290 5.67 4.63 -8.37
N VAL A 291 6.74 5.37 -8.58
CA VAL A 291 6.72 6.69 -9.19
C VAL A 291 7.59 6.65 -10.44
N ALA A 292 6.96 6.74 -11.61
CA ALA A 292 7.63 6.58 -12.90
C ALA A 292 8.46 5.28 -12.99
N ALA A 293 9.79 5.39 -13.09
CA ALA A 293 10.70 4.25 -13.17
C ALA A 293 11.28 3.84 -11.80
N SER A 294 11.05 4.63 -10.74
CA SER A 294 11.57 4.40 -9.39
C SER A 294 10.52 3.77 -8.47
N ILE A 295 11.00 3.11 -7.43
CA ILE A 295 10.18 2.56 -6.35
C ILE A 295 10.61 3.25 -5.05
N LEU A 296 9.68 3.93 -4.41
CA LEU A 296 9.90 4.52 -3.09
C LEU A 296 9.48 3.51 -2.03
N PHE A 297 10.38 3.13 -1.16
CA PHE A 297 10.11 2.19 -0.08
C PHE A 297 10.72 2.64 1.25
N LEU A 298 10.15 2.19 2.35
CA LEU A 298 10.66 2.47 3.68
C LEU A 298 11.69 1.42 4.08
N GLN A 299 12.84 1.89 4.56
CA GLN A 299 13.84 1.04 5.18
C GLN A 299 13.28 0.41 6.46
N ARG A 300 13.80 -0.74 6.87
CA ARG A 300 13.33 -1.59 7.98
C ARG A 300 12.83 -0.89 9.24
N SER A 301 13.41 0.25 9.63
CA SER A 301 12.98 1.02 10.80
C SER A 301 11.83 2.00 10.55
N SER A 302 11.29 2.07 9.34
CA SER A 302 10.25 3.01 8.88
C SER A 302 10.64 4.50 8.99
N ARG A 303 11.92 4.81 9.20
CA ARG A 303 12.42 6.19 9.37
C ARG A 303 13.11 6.77 8.15
N LYS A 304 13.49 5.93 7.19
CA LYS A 304 14.20 6.36 5.98
C LYS A 304 13.41 5.95 4.77
N LEU A 305 13.04 6.93 3.96
CA LEU A 305 12.47 6.72 2.65
C LEU A 305 13.61 6.55 1.64
N ARG A 306 13.58 5.48 0.89
CA ARG A 306 14.58 5.16 -0.13
C ARG A 306 13.96 5.12 -1.51
N GLU A 307 14.74 5.61 -2.49
CA GLU A 307 14.40 5.56 -3.90
C GLU A 307 15.13 4.39 -4.57
N TYR A 308 14.44 3.29 -4.82
CA TYR A 308 15.01 2.12 -5.52
C TYR A 308 14.90 2.34 -7.03
N THR A 309 16.04 2.55 -7.67
CA THR A 309 16.14 2.85 -9.10
C THR A 309 17.34 2.17 -9.73
N TYR A 310 17.25 1.86 -11.03
CA TYR A 310 18.38 1.31 -11.77
C TYR A 310 19.38 2.39 -12.12
N ASP A 311 20.64 2.17 -11.78
CA ASP A 311 21.77 3.02 -12.15
C ASP A 311 22.61 2.34 -13.24
N PHE A 312 22.63 2.95 -14.40
CA PHE A 312 23.37 2.45 -15.56
C PHE A 312 24.89 2.42 -15.32
N ASN A 313 25.45 3.34 -14.51
CA ASN A 313 26.88 3.40 -14.28
C ASN A 313 27.40 2.23 -13.44
N THR A 314 26.58 1.72 -12.52
CA THR A 314 26.90 0.59 -11.66
C THR A 314 26.33 -0.74 -12.17
N ASP A 315 25.52 -0.69 -13.24
CA ASP A 315 24.75 -1.83 -13.78
C ASP A 315 23.98 -2.59 -12.67
N SER A 316 23.40 -1.82 -11.75
CA SER A 316 22.69 -2.37 -10.59
C SER A 316 21.59 -1.43 -10.10
N TYR A 317 20.69 -1.95 -9.26
CA TYR A 317 19.77 -1.11 -8.56
C TYR A 317 20.45 -0.49 -7.33
N VAL A 318 20.19 0.80 -7.13
CA VAL A 318 20.66 1.58 -5.98
C VAL A 318 19.47 2.12 -5.19
N ALA A 319 19.67 2.46 -3.92
CA ALA A 319 18.58 2.97 -3.08
C ALA A 319 19.05 4.16 -2.20
N PRO A 320 19.27 5.35 -2.80
CA PRO A 320 19.62 6.56 -2.05
C PRO A 320 18.53 6.93 -1.02
N ASN A 321 18.96 7.60 0.06
CA ASN A 321 18.08 8.07 1.11
C ASN A 321 17.49 9.44 0.74
N MET A 322 16.16 9.54 0.68
CA MET A 322 15.45 10.75 0.26
C MET A 322 15.22 11.76 1.41
N ASN A 323 15.44 11.36 2.65
CA ASN A 323 15.33 12.27 3.81
C ASN A 323 16.66 12.54 4.53
N VAL A 324 17.80 12.42 3.81
CA VAL A 324 19.13 12.62 4.40
C VAL A 324 19.32 14.03 4.99
N LEU A 325 18.77 15.07 4.37
CA LEU A 325 18.83 16.45 4.84
C LEU A 325 17.68 16.80 5.82
N ALA A 326 16.68 15.93 5.95
CA ALA A 326 15.51 16.08 6.79
C ALA A 326 15.25 14.84 7.64
N ASP A 327 16.30 14.25 8.24
CA ASP A 327 16.21 13.00 8.98
C ASP A 327 15.22 13.07 10.16
N HIS A 328 15.10 14.25 10.77
CA HIS A 328 14.13 14.54 11.84
C HIS A 328 12.67 14.45 11.42
N ILE A 329 12.36 14.61 10.12
CA ILE A 329 10.98 14.65 9.64
C ILE A 329 10.25 13.31 9.85
N ALA A 330 10.98 12.19 9.81
CA ALA A 330 10.46 10.84 9.96
C ALA A 330 10.92 10.18 11.29
N GLU A 331 11.24 10.95 12.32
CA GLU A 331 11.83 10.47 13.58
C GLU A 331 10.99 9.41 14.29
N THR A 332 9.66 9.55 14.30
CA THR A 332 8.75 8.59 14.93
C THR A 332 8.43 7.37 14.07
N GLY A 333 8.77 7.41 12.78
CA GLY A 333 8.49 6.37 11.79
C GLY A 333 7.21 6.64 11.00
N ILE A 334 7.21 6.21 9.74
CA ILE A 334 6.10 6.32 8.77
C ILE A 334 5.30 5.03 8.81
N VAL A 335 3.96 5.12 8.78
CA VAL A 335 3.04 3.97 8.88
C VAL A 335 2.31 3.65 7.59
N ASP A 336 2.17 4.62 6.68
CA ASP A 336 1.50 4.47 5.39
C ASP A 336 2.07 5.48 4.38
N MET A 337 1.81 5.29 3.09
CA MET A 337 2.26 6.22 2.04
C MET A 337 1.28 6.23 0.86
N ALA A 338 1.02 7.42 0.32
CA ALA A 338 0.31 7.61 -0.95
C ALA A 338 1.02 8.63 -1.82
N TYR A 339 0.91 8.48 -3.15
CA TYR A 339 1.50 9.39 -4.11
C TYR A 339 0.41 10.16 -4.85
N GLN A 340 0.47 11.47 -4.77
CA GLN A 340 -0.28 12.42 -5.56
C GLN A 340 0.58 12.82 -6.76
N GLN A 341 0.03 12.72 -7.94
CA GLN A 341 0.73 13.06 -9.18
C GLN A 341 0.39 14.48 -9.65
N GLU A 342 -0.84 14.89 -9.51
CA GLU A 342 -1.34 16.18 -10.00
C GLU A 342 -2.13 16.93 -8.91
N PRO A 343 -2.04 18.27 -8.82
CA PRO A 343 -1.24 19.19 -9.67
C PRO A 343 0.27 19.17 -9.35
N ASP A 344 0.64 18.79 -8.13
CA ASP A 344 2.02 18.73 -7.64
C ASP A 344 2.37 17.30 -7.25
N GLN A 345 3.59 16.88 -7.57
CA GLN A 345 4.07 15.53 -7.23
C GLN A 345 4.44 15.46 -5.75
N ILE A 346 3.56 14.89 -4.94
CA ILE A 346 3.72 14.81 -3.48
C ILE A 346 3.55 13.37 -3.00
N VAL A 347 4.51 12.91 -2.21
CA VAL A 347 4.35 11.68 -1.42
C VAL A 347 3.83 12.07 -0.05
N TRP A 348 2.60 11.69 0.24
CA TRP A 348 1.95 11.88 1.53
C TRP A 348 2.23 10.69 2.44
N ALA A 349 2.58 10.96 3.69
CA ALA A 349 2.94 9.89 4.63
C ALA A 349 2.54 10.25 6.08
N PRO A 350 1.58 9.55 6.69
CA PRO A 350 1.33 9.66 8.11
C PRO A 350 2.44 8.99 8.92
N ARG A 351 2.78 9.61 10.05
CA ARG A 351 3.75 9.10 11.02
C ARG A 351 3.04 8.33 12.15
N THR A 352 3.82 7.57 12.91
CA THR A 352 3.32 6.82 14.08
C THR A 352 2.67 7.74 15.15
N ASP A 353 3.11 8.98 15.24
CA ASP A 353 2.53 9.99 16.16
C ASP A 353 1.28 10.69 15.59
N GLY A 354 0.83 10.30 14.40
CA GLY A 354 -0.33 10.86 13.73
C GLY A 354 -0.07 12.14 12.95
N THR A 355 1.15 12.68 12.95
CA THR A 355 1.49 13.83 12.11
C THR A 355 1.53 13.42 10.65
N LEU A 356 0.88 14.17 9.77
CA LEU A 356 1.00 14.01 8.33
C LEU A 356 2.25 14.74 7.83
N ILE A 357 3.09 14.04 7.08
CA ILE A 357 4.21 14.65 6.36
C ILE A 357 4.02 14.50 4.86
N GLY A 358 4.57 15.44 4.11
CA GLY A 358 4.60 15.39 2.66
C GLY A 358 6.03 15.55 2.15
N MET A 359 6.33 14.91 1.04
CA MET A 359 7.56 15.11 0.29
C MET A 359 7.22 15.51 -1.14
N THR A 360 7.54 16.76 -1.50
CA THR A 360 7.55 17.15 -2.92
C THR A 360 8.65 16.37 -3.61
N TYR A 361 8.30 15.68 -4.70
CA TYR A 361 9.19 14.75 -5.38
C TYR A 361 9.17 14.99 -6.90
N GLU A 362 9.94 15.98 -7.34
CA GLU A 362 10.18 16.31 -8.75
C GLU A 362 11.58 15.86 -9.14
N ARG A 363 11.71 14.56 -9.42
CA ARG A 363 13.00 13.89 -9.59
C ARG A 363 13.79 14.40 -10.81
N GLN A 364 13.09 14.78 -11.86
CA GLN A 364 13.74 15.28 -13.09
C GLN A 364 14.38 16.66 -12.90
N GLU A 365 13.81 17.45 -12.00
CA GLU A 365 14.25 18.80 -11.64
C GLU A 365 15.15 18.83 -10.41
N ASP A 366 15.49 17.65 -9.84
CA ASP A 366 16.26 17.50 -8.61
C ASP A 366 15.61 18.18 -7.39
N VAL A 367 14.28 18.33 -7.38
CA VAL A 367 13.54 18.91 -6.27
C VAL A 367 13.05 17.81 -5.33
N VAL A 368 13.57 17.82 -4.10
CA VAL A 368 13.10 17.00 -2.99
C VAL A 368 12.95 17.89 -1.77
N GLY A 369 11.72 18.16 -1.38
CA GLY A 369 11.40 19.03 -0.24
C GLY A 369 10.42 18.36 0.71
N TRP A 370 10.72 18.37 2.02
CA TRP A 370 9.85 17.81 3.04
C TRP A 370 9.07 18.91 3.77
N HIS A 371 7.81 18.65 4.05
CA HIS A 371 6.93 19.52 4.81
C HIS A 371 6.07 18.70 5.78
N ARG A 372 5.55 19.38 6.80
CA ARG A 372 4.76 18.77 7.87
C ARG A 372 3.41 19.48 7.96
N HIS A 373 2.37 18.71 8.22
CA HIS A 373 1.01 19.17 8.41
C HIS A 373 0.52 18.74 9.80
N ASP A 374 0.21 19.69 10.63
CA ASP A 374 -0.44 19.46 11.92
C ASP A 374 -1.94 19.75 11.74
N LEU A 375 -2.73 18.70 11.74
CA LEU A 375 -4.17 18.76 11.48
C LEU A 375 -5.01 18.84 12.76
N GLY A 376 -4.38 19.03 13.93
CA GLY A 376 -5.09 18.96 15.21
C GLY A 376 -5.74 17.60 15.51
N GLY A 377 -5.35 16.55 14.75
CA GLY A 377 -5.80 15.17 14.88
C GLY A 377 -4.73 14.20 14.39
N ALA A 378 -4.86 12.92 14.73
CA ALA A 378 -3.91 11.89 14.32
C ALA A 378 -4.32 11.26 12.99
N VAL A 379 -3.50 11.39 11.96
CA VAL A 379 -3.71 10.72 10.66
C VAL A 379 -3.26 9.26 10.79
N GLU A 380 -4.17 8.32 10.53
CA GLU A 380 -3.93 6.87 10.65
C GLU A 380 -3.66 6.20 9.30
N SER A 381 -4.20 6.71 8.21
CA SER A 381 -4.02 6.17 6.85
C SER A 381 -4.21 7.24 5.79
N VAL A 382 -3.61 7.02 4.62
CA VAL A 382 -3.67 7.93 3.48
C VAL A 382 -3.87 7.14 2.19
N VAL A 383 -4.67 7.70 1.27
CA VAL A 383 -4.82 7.16 -0.09
C VAL A 383 -5.06 8.30 -1.07
N THR A 384 -4.46 8.22 -2.24
CA THR A 384 -4.67 9.18 -3.33
C THR A 384 -5.35 8.48 -4.50
N ILE A 385 -6.36 9.12 -5.05
CA ILE A 385 -7.09 8.66 -6.23
C ILE A 385 -7.33 9.84 -7.19
N PRO A 386 -7.52 9.61 -8.48
CA PRO A 386 -7.93 10.67 -9.40
C PRO A 386 -9.24 11.31 -8.95
N HIS A 387 -9.30 12.64 -9.02
CA HIS A 387 -10.50 13.40 -8.71
C HIS A 387 -11.62 13.08 -9.71
N TRP A 388 -12.87 13.14 -9.25
CA TRP A 388 -14.04 12.83 -10.06
C TRP A 388 -14.24 13.77 -11.25
N ASP A 389 -13.70 14.99 -11.20
CA ASP A 389 -13.71 15.96 -12.31
C ASP A 389 -12.55 15.72 -13.29
N GLY A 390 -11.57 14.89 -12.92
CA GLY A 390 -10.46 14.49 -13.77
C GLY A 390 -9.40 15.56 -14.02
N ASP A 391 -9.35 16.60 -13.19
CA ASP A 391 -8.43 17.74 -13.34
C ASP A 391 -7.24 17.67 -12.35
N GLN A 392 -7.28 16.78 -11.36
CA GLN A 392 -6.22 16.58 -10.37
C GLN A 392 -6.39 15.23 -9.66
N ASP A 393 -5.50 14.94 -8.74
CA ASP A 393 -5.66 13.88 -7.74
C ASP A 393 -6.28 14.41 -6.45
N VAL A 394 -6.99 13.54 -5.74
CA VAL A 394 -7.51 13.84 -4.41
C VAL A 394 -6.92 12.87 -3.40
N THR A 395 -6.37 13.41 -2.32
CA THR A 395 -5.79 12.63 -1.22
C THR A 395 -6.77 12.54 -0.06
N PHE A 396 -7.23 11.33 0.24
CA PHE A 396 -8.08 11.02 1.37
C PHE A 396 -7.24 10.61 2.58
N LEU A 397 -7.71 11.03 3.75
CA LEU A 397 -7.09 10.78 5.06
C LEU A 397 -8.11 10.14 5.99
N VAL A 398 -7.67 9.18 6.79
CA VAL A 398 -8.42 8.76 7.98
C VAL A 398 -7.81 9.49 9.16
N VAL A 399 -8.57 10.42 9.73
CA VAL A 399 -8.12 11.29 10.83
C VAL A 399 -8.87 10.94 12.10
N ASN A 400 -8.13 10.67 13.16
CA ASN A 400 -8.63 10.42 14.49
C ASN A 400 -8.60 11.72 15.29
N ARG A 401 -9.78 12.26 15.61
CA ARG A 401 -9.96 13.53 16.30
C ARG A 401 -10.67 13.34 17.64
N THR A 402 -10.35 14.19 18.62
CA THR A 402 -11.11 14.29 19.87
C THR A 402 -12.02 15.49 19.77
N ILE A 403 -13.31 15.27 19.59
CA ILE A 403 -14.36 16.29 19.46
C ILE A 403 -15.37 16.11 20.59
N ASP A 404 -15.68 17.17 21.31
CA ASP A 404 -16.58 17.14 22.49
C ASP A 404 -16.18 16.05 23.51
N GLY A 405 -14.86 15.92 23.74
CA GLY A 405 -14.28 14.93 24.66
C GLY A 405 -14.37 13.47 24.19
N ALA A 406 -14.88 13.19 23.00
CA ALA A 406 -14.99 11.85 22.42
C ALA A 406 -14.03 11.68 21.23
N THR A 407 -13.34 10.52 21.20
CA THR A 407 -12.48 10.16 20.09
C THR A 407 -13.31 9.58 18.95
N LYS A 408 -13.20 10.18 17.75
CA LYS A 408 -13.91 9.79 16.54
C LYS A 408 -12.96 9.74 15.34
N ARG A 409 -13.23 8.85 14.40
CA ARG A 409 -12.50 8.77 13.13
C ARG A 409 -13.34 9.37 12.02
N TYR A 410 -12.72 10.25 11.25
CA TYR A 410 -13.31 10.89 10.09
C TYR A 410 -12.53 10.50 8.83
N VAL A 411 -13.24 10.37 7.72
CA VAL A 411 -12.64 10.33 6.39
C VAL A 411 -12.68 11.75 5.87
N GLU A 412 -11.51 12.35 5.75
CA GLU A 412 -11.31 13.71 5.25
C GLU A 412 -10.53 13.65 3.94
N TYR A 413 -10.56 14.70 3.15
CA TYR A 413 -9.73 14.81 1.96
C TYR A 413 -9.08 16.18 1.89
N ILE A 414 -7.91 16.24 1.25
CA ILE A 414 -7.22 17.49 0.98
C ILE A 414 -7.91 18.13 -0.22
N GLU A 415 -8.50 19.30 0.01
CA GLU A 415 -9.19 20.08 -1.00
C GLU A 415 -8.19 20.66 -2.01
N LYS A 416 -8.66 20.95 -3.21
CA LYS A 416 -7.88 21.61 -4.25
C LYS A 416 -7.30 22.93 -3.74
N TYR A 417 -5.99 23.12 -3.95
CA TYR A 417 -5.35 24.40 -3.64
C TYR A 417 -6.00 25.52 -4.46
N GLN A 418 -6.47 26.54 -3.77
CA GLN A 418 -7.09 27.71 -4.35
C GLN A 418 -6.31 28.96 -3.92
N ASP A 419 -6.12 29.88 -4.84
CA ASP A 419 -5.38 31.13 -4.65
C ASP A 419 -6.22 32.37 -5.00
N ASP A 420 -7.52 32.27 -4.80
CA ASP A 420 -8.49 33.35 -4.99
C ASP A 420 -9.08 33.85 -3.66
N THR A 421 -10.00 34.80 -3.74
CA THR A 421 -10.63 35.40 -2.56
C THR A 421 -11.64 34.47 -1.88
N ASN A 422 -12.03 33.37 -2.50
CA ASN A 422 -12.93 32.36 -1.90
C ASN A 422 -12.15 31.17 -1.33
N ALA A 423 -10.83 31.17 -1.47
CA ALA A 423 -9.99 30.12 -0.88
C ALA A 423 -10.07 30.13 0.65
N PHE A 424 -10.15 28.96 1.24
CA PHE A 424 -10.15 28.81 2.70
C PHE A 424 -9.14 27.72 3.11
N PHE A 425 -8.44 27.99 4.19
CA PHE A 425 -7.40 27.12 4.73
C PHE A 425 -7.75 26.78 6.18
N VAL A 426 -8.49 25.70 6.36
CA VAL A 426 -8.95 25.17 7.64
C VAL A 426 -8.86 23.64 7.61
N ASP A 427 -8.85 23.00 8.78
CA ASP A 427 -8.95 21.56 8.89
C ASP A 427 -10.40 21.14 9.16
N SER A 428 -10.79 19.94 8.70
CA SER A 428 -12.14 19.38 8.88
C SER A 428 -13.26 20.35 8.46
N GLY A 429 -12.99 21.14 7.40
CA GLY A 429 -13.85 22.24 6.97
C GLY A 429 -15.03 21.81 6.14
N LEU A 430 -16.10 22.61 6.19
CA LEU A 430 -17.28 22.51 5.32
C LEU A 430 -17.61 23.85 4.70
N THR A 431 -18.27 23.79 3.54
CA THR A 431 -18.69 24.97 2.79
C THR A 431 -20.22 25.00 2.66
N TYR A 432 -20.83 26.10 3.07
CA TYR A 432 -22.18 26.46 2.69
C TYR A 432 -22.14 27.37 1.45
N ASN A 433 -22.95 27.07 0.46
CA ASN A 433 -23.12 27.92 -0.73
C ASN A 433 -24.62 27.98 -1.08
N GLY A 434 -25.22 29.17 -0.92
CA GLY A 434 -26.66 29.32 -1.09
C GLY A 434 -27.18 30.73 -0.89
N VAL A 435 -28.45 30.86 -0.53
CA VAL A 435 -29.03 32.18 -0.17
C VAL A 435 -28.35 32.72 1.09
N PRO A 436 -28.21 34.05 1.23
CA PRO A 436 -27.53 34.61 2.42
C PRO A 436 -28.18 34.17 3.73
N VAL A 437 -27.37 33.58 4.61
CA VAL A 437 -27.77 33.14 5.96
C VAL A 437 -26.82 33.65 7.02
N SER A 438 -27.32 33.87 8.23
CA SER A 438 -26.52 34.19 9.43
C SER A 438 -26.39 33.03 10.41
N THR A 439 -26.98 31.87 10.07
CA THR A 439 -26.82 30.64 10.86
C THR A 439 -26.50 29.51 9.92
N VAL A 440 -25.41 28.78 10.17
CA VAL A 440 -24.98 27.60 9.40
C VAL A 440 -25.08 26.40 10.33
N SER A 441 -25.76 25.34 9.85
CA SER A 441 -25.91 24.05 10.54
C SER A 441 -25.20 22.94 9.78
N GLY A 442 -25.13 21.73 10.38
CA GLY A 442 -24.44 20.57 9.80
C GLY A 442 -22.99 20.46 10.24
N LEU A 443 -22.61 21.15 11.30
CA LEU A 443 -21.29 21.13 11.91
C LEU A 443 -21.21 20.19 13.14
N ASP A 444 -22.09 19.18 13.21
CA ASP A 444 -22.13 18.21 14.33
C ASP A 444 -20.80 17.50 14.57
N HIS A 445 -19.97 17.38 13.54
CA HIS A 445 -18.63 16.78 13.62
C HIS A 445 -17.61 17.69 14.31
N LEU A 446 -17.93 18.98 14.55
CA LEU A 446 -17.10 19.98 15.22
C LEU A 446 -17.78 20.53 16.50
N GLU A 447 -18.74 19.80 17.08
CA GLU A 447 -19.46 20.24 18.28
C GLU A 447 -18.51 20.62 19.41
N GLY A 448 -18.72 21.81 20.00
CA GLY A 448 -17.91 22.35 21.09
C GLY A 448 -16.58 22.98 20.65
N GLU A 449 -16.17 22.83 19.40
CA GLU A 449 -14.90 23.38 18.89
C GLU A 449 -15.06 24.84 18.45
N GLU A 450 -13.97 25.60 18.57
CA GLU A 450 -13.86 26.96 18.04
C GLU A 450 -13.41 26.86 16.58
N VAL A 451 -14.26 27.32 15.64
CA VAL A 451 -14.00 27.25 14.21
C VAL A 451 -13.64 28.63 13.64
N ALA A 452 -12.70 28.63 12.70
CA ALA A 452 -12.41 29.77 11.84
C ALA A 452 -13.47 29.83 10.73
N VAL A 453 -13.89 31.04 10.40
CA VAL A 453 -14.97 31.28 9.44
C VAL A 453 -14.57 32.31 8.40
N LEU A 454 -14.86 32.01 7.13
CA LEU A 454 -14.84 32.97 6.02
C LEU A 454 -16.27 33.16 5.50
N ILE A 455 -16.66 34.42 5.30
CA ILE A 455 -17.97 34.79 4.76
C ILE A 455 -17.76 35.63 3.51
N ASP A 456 -18.15 35.09 2.36
CA ASP A 456 -17.97 35.72 1.05
C ASP A 456 -16.52 36.20 0.80
N GLY A 457 -15.52 35.43 1.28
CA GLY A 457 -14.09 35.71 1.22
C GLY A 457 -13.54 36.65 2.32
N ALA A 458 -14.38 37.18 3.19
CA ALA A 458 -13.95 37.99 4.34
C ALA A 458 -13.76 37.14 5.59
N VAL A 459 -12.72 37.44 6.38
CA VAL A 459 -12.46 36.75 7.66
C VAL A 459 -13.45 37.21 8.69
N HIS A 460 -14.19 36.26 9.27
CA HIS A 460 -15.07 36.49 10.44
C HIS A 460 -14.34 36.08 11.72
N PRO A 461 -14.60 36.71 12.88
CA PRO A 461 -14.11 36.19 14.15
C PRO A 461 -14.47 34.72 14.37
N ASN A 462 -13.59 33.96 15.02
CA ASN A 462 -13.86 32.57 15.34
C ASN A 462 -15.15 32.44 16.19
N VAL A 463 -15.85 31.31 15.97
CA VAL A 463 -17.14 31.02 16.61
C VAL A 463 -17.13 29.60 17.13
N THR A 464 -17.69 29.36 18.33
CA THR A 464 -17.85 28.01 18.89
C THR A 464 -19.10 27.34 18.28
N VAL A 465 -18.96 26.10 17.84
CA VAL A 465 -20.08 25.28 17.36
C VAL A 465 -20.94 24.85 18.55
N THR A 466 -22.26 25.07 18.44
CA THR A 466 -23.23 24.68 19.47
C THR A 466 -24.45 24.06 18.84
N SER A 467 -24.77 22.83 19.26
CA SER A 467 -25.88 22.03 18.68
C SER A 467 -25.74 21.86 17.14
N GLY A 468 -24.50 21.59 16.68
CA GLY A 468 -24.17 21.40 15.28
C GLY A 468 -24.29 22.65 14.41
N ALA A 469 -24.33 23.86 15.01
CA ALA A 469 -24.52 25.11 14.28
C ALA A 469 -23.64 26.25 14.82
N ILE A 470 -23.40 27.26 13.95
CA ILE A 470 -22.76 28.53 14.29
C ILE A 470 -23.67 29.70 13.95
N THR A 471 -23.61 30.78 14.73
CA THR A 471 -24.31 32.03 14.46
C THR A 471 -23.31 33.12 14.13
N LEU A 472 -23.50 33.77 13.00
CA LEU A 472 -22.61 34.76 12.42
C LEU A 472 -23.11 36.17 12.69
N GLN A 473 -22.21 37.15 12.69
CA GLN A 473 -22.53 38.56 12.93
C GLN A 473 -23.31 39.17 11.75
N TYR A 474 -23.11 38.67 10.56
CA TYR A 474 -23.83 39.10 9.34
C TYR A 474 -24.09 37.91 8.41
N ALA A 475 -25.03 38.09 7.50
CA ALA A 475 -25.40 37.02 6.56
C ALA A 475 -24.46 36.98 5.37
N GLY A 476 -24.13 35.78 4.90
CA GLY A 476 -23.32 35.54 3.70
C GLY A 476 -23.86 34.41 2.83
N SER A 477 -23.47 34.40 1.57
CA SER A 477 -23.87 33.42 0.55
C SER A 477 -22.91 32.24 0.47
N VAL A 478 -21.60 32.49 0.59
CA VAL A 478 -20.56 31.48 0.62
C VAL A 478 -19.89 31.55 1.99
N ILE A 479 -20.04 30.49 2.77
CA ILE A 479 -19.52 30.46 4.15
C ILE A 479 -18.69 29.19 4.29
N HIS A 480 -17.41 29.36 4.64
CA HIS A 480 -16.51 28.28 4.97
C HIS A 480 -16.28 28.26 6.47
N ALA A 481 -16.38 27.10 7.10
CA ALA A 481 -16.14 26.92 8.53
C ALA A 481 -15.35 25.65 8.80
N GLY A 482 -14.32 25.72 9.66
CA GLY A 482 -13.51 24.56 10.02
C GLY A 482 -12.50 24.90 11.12
N LEU A 483 -11.74 23.92 11.58
CA LEU A 483 -10.74 24.09 12.62
C LEU A 483 -9.60 25.01 12.15
N PRO A 484 -9.25 26.05 12.90
CA PRO A 484 -8.13 26.93 12.56
C PRO A 484 -6.80 26.22 12.75
N TYR A 485 -5.83 26.56 11.93
CA TYR A 485 -4.43 26.20 12.15
C TYR A 485 -3.50 27.38 11.87
N THR A 486 -2.26 27.31 12.36
CA THR A 486 -1.22 28.29 12.08
C THR A 486 -0.12 27.66 11.24
N ALA A 487 0.06 28.12 10.02
CA ALA A 487 1.19 27.73 9.20
C ALA A 487 2.46 28.42 9.68
N THR A 488 3.52 27.66 9.95
CA THR A 488 4.80 28.19 10.46
C THR A 488 5.96 27.70 9.60
N MET A 489 6.82 28.63 9.20
CA MET A 489 8.09 28.35 8.55
C MET A 489 9.21 29.03 9.33
N THR A 490 10.27 28.29 9.64
CA THR A 490 11.50 28.84 10.25
C THR A 490 12.68 28.50 9.37
N SER A 491 13.46 29.52 8.98
CA SER A 491 14.67 29.31 8.16
C SER A 491 15.76 28.59 8.98
N MET A 492 16.72 28.00 8.29
CA MET A 492 18.00 27.67 8.91
C MET A 492 18.68 28.98 9.41
N PRO A 493 19.62 28.89 10.37
CA PRO A 493 20.44 30.03 10.75
C PRO A 493 21.07 30.67 9.50
N ILE A 494 20.94 31.99 9.42
CA ILE A 494 21.41 32.73 8.23
C ILE A 494 22.93 32.72 8.20
N GLU A 495 23.48 32.29 7.07
CA GLU A 495 24.89 32.40 6.77
C GLU A 495 25.12 33.53 5.78
N SER A 496 25.95 34.51 6.13
CA SER A 496 26.40 35.54 5.22
C SER A 496 27.92 35.47 5.11
N GLY A 497 28.43 35.50 3.90
CA GLY A 497 29.87 35.64 3.67
C GLY A 497 30.36 37.00 4.17
N ALA A 498 31.42 37.03 4.98
CA ALA A 498 32.13 38.25 5.36
C ALA A 498 33.48 38.31 4.66
N SER A 499 34.06 39.53 4.54
CA SER A 499 35.35 39.72 3.86
C SER A 499 36.53 38.94 4.49
N ASP A 500 36.35 38.51 5.72
CA ASP A 500 37.31 37.78 6.56
C ASP A 500 36.93 36.29 6.82
N GLY A 501 35.91 35.75 6.13
CA GLY A 501 35.50 34.35 6.22
C GLY A 501 34.00 34.16 6.46
N VAL A 502 33.64 33.07 7.16
CA VAL A 502 32.26 32.75 7.49
C VAL A 502 31.70 33.64 8.59
N ALA A 503 30.40 33.93 8.53
CA ALA A 503 29.71 34.71 9.56
C ALA A 503 29.29 33.84 10.77
N GLN A 504 29.40 32.52 10.70
CA GLN A 504 29.03 31.60 11.77
C GLN A 504 29.86 31.87 13.05
N GLY A 505 29.19 31.96 14.19
CA GLY A 505 29.81 32.26 15.46
C GLY A 505 30.09 33.74 15.73
N LYS A 506 29.92 34.63 14.74
CA LYS A 506 29.96 36.07 14.93
C LYS A 506 28.64 36.59 15.49
N GLN A 507 28.66 37.76 16.11
CA GLN A 507 27.43 38.47 16.45
C GLN A 507 26.84 39.09 15.17
N MET A 508 25.60 38.83 14.93
CA MET A 508 24.88 39.31 13.75
C MET A 508 23.62 40.05 14.20
N ARG A 509 23.20 41.02 13.40
CA ARG A 509 21.93 41.71 13.58
C ARG A 509 21.19 41.78 12.28
N LEU A 510 20.00 41.20 12.24
CA LEU A 510 19.01 41.52 11.24
C LEU A 510 18.46 42.91 11.51
N ASN A 511 18.56 43.82 10.53
CA ASN A 511 18.01 45.17 10.67
C ASN A 511 16.59 45.24 10.11
N ASN A 512 16.44 44.72 8.92
CA ASN A 512 15.19 44.76 8.17
C ASN A 512 15.04 43.50 7.32
N ILE A 513 13.80 43.23 6.87
CA ILE A 513 13.47 42.18 5.92
C ILE A 513 12.51 42.72 4.85
N VAL A 514 12.67 42.23 3.61
CA VAL A 514 11.66 42.33 2.55
C VAL A 514 11.21 40.92 2.23
N ILE A 515 9.92 40.71 2.16
CA ILE A 515 9.32 39.38 1.87
C ILE A 515 8.63 39.48 0.51
N ARG A 516 9.00 38.60 -0.43
CA ARG A 516 8.31 38.49 -1.71
C ARG A 516 7.16 37.52 -1.57
N LEU A 517 5.96 38.01 -1.85
CA LEU A 517 4.70 37.30 -1.72
C LEU A 517 4.03 37.11 -3.08
N TYR A 518 3.26 36.05 -3.21
CA TYR A 518 2.39 35.81 -4.35
C TYR A 518 0.99 35.45 -3.84
N LYS A 519 -0.03 36.20 -4.29
CA LYS A 519 -1.45 36.00 -3.93
C LYS A 519 -1.66 35.66 -2.45
N THR A 520 -1.11 36.49 -1.56
CA THR A 520 -1.13 36.28 -0.11
C THR A 520 -2.16 37.17 0.56
N GLY A 521 -3.03 36.55 1.39
CA GLY A 521 -4.02 37.26 2.22
C GLY A 521 -3.42 37.93 3.45
N PRO A 522 -4.21 38.72 4.21
CA PRO A 522 -3.81 39.23 5.53
C PRO A 522 -3.55 38.09 6.54
N GLY A 523 -2.84 38.40 7.62
CA GLY A 523 -2.51 37.44 8.68
C GLY A 523 -1.08 36.91 8.65
N LEU A 524 -0.19 37.58 7.93
CA LEU A 524 1.24 37.25 7.88
C LEU A 524 1.98 37.89 9.06
N TRP A 525 2.69 37.06 9.83
CA TRP A 525 3.54 37.44 10.94
C TRP A 525 4.99 37.07 10.67
N TYR A 526 5.95 37.85 11.10
CA TYR A 526 7.38 37.62 10.91
C TYR A 526 8.19 38.00 12.17
N GLY A 527 9.27 37.29 12.43
CA GLY A 527 10.13 37.54 13.58
C GLY A 527 11.24 36.49 13.73
N PRO A 528 12.05 36.59 14.80
CA PRO A 528 13.12 35.65 15.10
C PRO A 528 12.62 34.28 15.57
N ASN A 529 11.47 34.26 16.22
CA ASN A 529 10.85 33.04 16.77
C ASN A 529 9.33 33.24 16.87
N THR A 530 8.61 32.23 17.30
CA THR A 530 7.13 32.22 17.39
C THR A 530 6.56 33.12 18.48
N THR A 531 7.37 33.68 19.41
CA THR A 531 6.94 34.52 20.51
C THR A 531 7.22 36.02 20.28
N GLU A 532 8.25 36.33 19.49
CA GLU A 532 8.66 37.69 19.13
C GLU A 532 8.38 37.92 17.65
N MET A 533 7.17 38.37 17.34
CA MET A 533 6.71 38.54 15.96
C MET A 533 5.95 39.83 15.78
N ASP A 534 6.14 40.47 14.63
CA ASP A 534 5.36 41.60 14.17
C ASP A 534 4.41 41.18 13.04
N GLU A 535 3.24 41.80 12.96
CA GLU A 535 2.29 41.54 11.89
C GLU A 535 2.53 42.46 10.67
N TYR A 536 2.51 41.85 9.50
CA TYR A 536 2.46 42.59 8.23
C TYR A 536 1.00 42.87 7.86
N HIS A 537 0.58 44.11 7.98
CA HIS A 537 -0.77 44.54 7.66
C HIS A 537 -0.89 44.83 6.15
N THR A 538 -1.68 44.02 5.45
CA THR A 538 -2.04 44.22 4.04
C THR A 538 -3.27 45.12 3.90
N ARG A 539 -4.14 45.17 4.94
CA ARG A 539 -5.36 45.95 4.96
C ARG A 539 -5.05 47.42 5.24
N THR A 540 -5.71 48.29 4.52
CA THR A 540 -5.56 49.76 4.65
C THR A 540 -6.88 50.38 5.16
N SER A 541 -6.82 51.67 5.57
CA SER A 541 -8.01 52.42 6.00
C SER A 541 -9.03 52.66 4.85
N ASN A 542 -8.69 52.32 3.61
CA ASN A 542 -9.58 52.47 2.45
C ASN A 542 -10.33 51.19 2.12
N ASP A 543 -10.02 50.09 2.78
CA ASP A 543 -10.69 48.80 2.58
C ASP A 543 -11.97 48.73 3.41
N ASP A 544 -13.06 48.35 2.79
CA ASP A 544 -14.35 48.20 3.44
C ASP A 544 -14.28 47.15 4.55
N MET A 545 -15.00 47.43 5.67
CA MET A 545 -15.16 46.41 6.71
C MET A 545 -16.05 45.30 6.22
N ASP A 546 -15.84 44.07 6.73
CA ASP A 546 -16.60 42.87 6.37
C ASP A 546 -16.57 42.51 4.85
N ALA A 547 -15.58 43.03 4.14
CA ALA A 547 -15.33 42.71 2.72
C ALA A 547 -13.95 42.02 2.55
N PRO A 548 -13.78 41.15 1.55
CA PRO A 548 -12.52 40.50 1.27
C PRO A 548 -11.46 41.52 0.87
N VAL A 549 -10.24 41.35 1.41
CA VAL A 549 -9.09 42.15 1.00
C VAL A 549 -8.44 41.48 -0.21
N ALA A 550 -8.05 42.28 -1.20
CA ALA A 550 -7.34 41.77 -2.39
C ALA A 550 -6.04 41.07 -1.98
N LEU A 551 -5.79 39.90 -2.58
CA LEU A 551 -4.56 39.14 -2.34
C LEU A 551 -3.35 39.94 -2.86
N TYR A 552 -2.34 40.04 -2.02
CA TYR A 552 -1.12 40.81 -2.32
C TYR A 552 -0.13 39.98 -3.14
N THR A 553 0.41 40.58 -4.20
CA THR A 553 1.50 40.01 -5.00
C THR A 553 2.58 41.07 -5.19
N GLY A 554 3.81 40.77 -4.80
CA GLY A 554 4.97 41.66 -4.92
C GLY A 554 5.88 41.64 -3.69
N ASP A 555 6.81 42.57 -3.65
CA ASP A 555 7.70 42.74 -2.52
C ASP A 555 7.05 43.62 -1.46
N THR A 556 7.11 43.19 -0.19
CA THR A 556 6.65 44.03 0.93
C THR A 556 7.50 45.30 1.00
N PRO A 557 7.01 46.39 1.61
CA PRO A 557 7.90 47.46 2.06
C PRO A 557 9.01 46.89 2.94
N THR A 558 10.08 47.65 3.13
CA THR A 558 11.13 47.28 4.09
C THR A 558 10.54 47.18 5.49
N LEU A 559 10.46 45.99 6.05
CA LEU A 559 9.88 45.68 7.35
C LEU A 559 10.99 45.75 8.40
N PRO A 560 10.76 46.44 9.57
CA PRO A 560 11.70 46.46 10.68
C PRO A 560 11.82 45.09 11.29
N TRP A 561 12.98 44.76 11.86
CA TRP A 561 13.17 43.48 12.54
C TRP A 561 13.04 43.62 14.05
N PRO A 562 12.23 42.80 14.72
CA PRO A 562 11.93 42.98 16.14
C PRO A 562 13.04 42.52 17.10
N SER A 563 14.15 41.94 16.61
CA SER A 563 15.21 41.37 17.45
C SER A 563 16.48 42.23 17.48
N GLY A 564 17.41 41.87 18.37
CA GLY A 564 18.71 42.48 18.58
C GLY A 564 19.87 41.75 17.92
N TYR A 565 20.97 41.57 18.69
CA TYR A 565 22.16 40.85 18.23
C TYR A 565 22.06 39.38 18.62
N GLU A 566 22.32 38.48 17.64
CA GLU A 566 22.26 37.05 17.78
C GLU A 566 23.48 36.38 17.13
N GLN A 567 23.82 35.15 17.57
CA GLN A 567 24.91 34.38 16.95
C GLN A 567 24.43 33.46 15.81
N ALA A 568 23.13 33.16 15.76
CA ALA A 568 22.52 32.29 14.79
C ALA A 568 21.10 32.80 14.44
N PRO A 569 20.98 33.99 13.81
CA PRO A 569 19.67 34.55 13.51
C PRO A 569 18.90 33.65 12.53
N GLN A 570 17.64 33.44 12.85
CA GLN A 570 16.68 32.71 12.03
C GLN A 570 15.51 33.63 11.69
N ILE A 571 14.84 33.34 10.60
CA ILE A 571 13.62 34.04 10.20
C ILE A 571 12.46 33.07 10.39
N THR A 572 11.54 33.40 11.27
CA THR A 572 10.28 32.68 11.44
C THR A 572 9.15 33.51 10.84
N VAL A 573 8.34 32.86 10.02
CA VAL A 573 7.14 33.45 9.42
C VAL A 573 5.95 32.58 9.79
N GLN A 574 4.84 33.20 10.19
CA GLN A 574 3.58 32.54 10.45
C GLN A 574 2.45 33.15 9.64
N HIS A 575 1.53 32.29 9.20
CA HIS A 575 0.24 32.72 8.70
C HIS A 575 -0.87 32.15 9.60
N ARG A 576 -1.73 33.04 10.14
CA ARG A 576 -2.67 32.70 11.23
C ARG A 576 -4.14 32.81 10.83
N LEU A 577 -4.44 33.26 9.63
CA LEU A 577 -5.82 33.37 9.13
C LEU A 577 -6.09 32.30 8.05
N PRO A 578 -7.36 31.91 7.86
CA PRO A 578 -7.72 30.85 6.92
C PRO A 578 -7.70 31.33 5.45
N LEU A 579 -6.64 32.00 5.05
CA LEU A 579 -6.45 32.60 3.73
C LEU A 579 -5.17 32.07 3.08
N PRO A 580 -5.04 32.18 1.75
CA PRO A 580 -3.85 31.72 1.05
C PRO A 580 -2.60 32.54 1.44
N CYS A 581 -1.46 31.85 1.51
CA CYS A 581 -0.15 32.47 1.77
C CYS A 581 0.94 31.76 0.96
N THR A 582 1.55 32.46 0.03
CA THR A 582 2.71 31.97 -0.72
C THR A 582 3.88 32.91 -0.57
N ILE A 583 4.96 32.42 0.04
CA ILE A 583 6.22 33.13 0.23
C ILE A 583 7.19 32.68 -0.85
N VAL A 584 7.58 33.59 -1.72
CA VAL A 584 8.49 33.33 -2.84
C VAL A 584 9.95 33.52 -2.43
N ALA A 585 10.24 34.56 -1.63
CA ALA A 585 11.60 34.84 -1.18
C ALA A 585 11.61 35.64 0.12
N LEU A 586 12.65 35.41 0.93
CA LEU A 586 13.00 36.21 2.11
C LEU A 586 14.30 36.96 1.80
N MET A 587 14.30 38.29 1.92
CA MET A 587 15.42 39.15 1.62
C MET A 587 15.85 39.97 2.87
N PRO A 588 16.60 39.34 3.81
CA PRO A 588 17.04 40.00 5.03
C PRO A 588 18.20 40.95 4.76
N GLN A 589 18.25 42.07 5.50
CA GLN A 589 19.40 42.96 5.61
C GLN A 589 20.13 42.67 6.92
N LEU A 590 21.35 42.16 6.81
CA LEU A 590 22.15 41.66 7.91
C LEU A 590 23.44 42.47 8.08
N ASN A 591 23.79 42.77 9.33
CA ASN A 591 25.10 43.28 9.71
C ASN A 591 25.82 42.23 10.58
N THR A 592 27.09 41.98 10.27
CA THR A 592 27.98 41.11 11.07
C THR A 592 28.97 41.96 11.85
N TYR A 593 29.22 41.56 13.10
CA TYR A 593 30.17 42.25 13.97
C TYR A 593 31.21 41.22 14.46
N ASP A 594 32.49 41.61 14.35
CA ASP A 594 33.56 40.81 14.94
C ASP A 594 33.56 40.97 16.47
N ARG A 595 33.77 39.91 17.21
CA ARG A 595 34.18 39.98 18.61
C ARG A 595 35.64 40.47 18.62
N ASN A 596 35.89 41.69 19.04
CA ASN A 596 37.20 42.11 19.46
C ASN A 596 37.57 41.48 20.79
#